data_22249686acdd3832e9342520e9c8390e
#
_entry.id   22249686acdd3832e9342520e9c8390e
#
_cell.length_a   1.000
_cell.length_b   1.000
_cell.length_c   1.000
_cell.angle_alpha   90.00
_cell.angle_beta   90.00
_cell.angle_gamma   90.00
#
_symmetry.space_group_name_H-M   'P 1'
#
loop_
_entity.id
_entity.type
_entity.pdbx_description
1 polymer ?
#
loop_
_entity_poly.entity_id
_entity_poly.type
_entity_poly.pdbx_seq_one_letter_code
_entity_poly.pdbx_strand_id
1 'polypeptide(L)'
;LHWCEAIDGEAFADRAECERIAGTYRRLKPRAVIMHWPVDTHPDHVMSYAAGMKALHLAGLFYTTEVYFHLQHYQNRNFQPRIYVDITKVMDERNRLIRMYECQDGARLADYKEQVGRVFGKMTGYSVECLEAYSLMTGTCGPGRCIFDKLPRTSY
;
A
#
# COMPACT_ATOMS: atom_id res chain seq x y z
N LEU A 1 -14.17 1.59 -9.15
CA LEU A 1 -14.18 1.62 -7.70
C LEU A 1 -15.11 0.54 -7.18
N HIS A 2 -14.66 -0.23 -6.18
CA HIS A 2 -15.45 -1.27 -5.52
C HIS A 2 -15.50 -0.94 -4.03
N TRP A 3 -16.69 -0.70 -3.52
CA TRP A 3 -16.92 -0.44 -2.11
C TRP A 3 -17.12 -1.74 -1.37
N CYS A 4 -16.53 -1.84 -0.18
CA CYS A 4 -16.66 -3.01 0.67
C CYS A 4 -17.81 -2.90 1.68
N GLU A 5 -18.50 -1.75 1.73
CA GLU A 5 -19.62 -1.49 2.63
C GLU A 5 -19.29 -1.70 4.13
N ALA A 6 -17.99 -1.74 4.46
CA ALA A 6 -17.54 -1.86 5.83
C ALA A 6 -17.74 -0.53 6.57
N ILE A 7 -18.16 -0.60 7.82
CA ILE A 7 -18.27 0.55 8.71
C ILE A 7 -16.90 0.79 9.33
N ASP A 8 -16.50 2.06 9.44
CA ASP A 8 -15.23 2.45 10.06
C ASP A 8 -15.19 1.99 11.52
N GLY A 9 -14.12 1.34 11.91
CA GLY A 9 -13.95 0.71 13.22
C GLY A 9 -14.54 -0.70 13.35
N GLU A 10 -15.26 -1.19 12.34
CA GLU A 10 -15.98 -2.48 12.38
C GLU A 10 -15.50 -3.46 11.30
N ALA A 11 -14.35 -3.22 10.66
CA ALA A 11 -13.85 -4.11 9.64
C ALA A 11 -13.49 -5.49 10.22
N PHE A 12 -13.94 -6.55 9.55
CA PHE A 12 -13.65 -7.93 9.92
C PHE A 12 -13.13 -8.71 8.71
N ALA A 13 -12.15 -9.58 8.95
CA ALA A 13 -11.64 -10.51 7.95
C ALA A 13 -12.36 -11.86 8.03
N ASP A 14 -13.68 -11.86 8.09
CA ASP A 14 -14.48 -13.08 8.10
C ASP A 14 -14.50 -13.75 6.72
N ARG A 15 -15.12 -14.93 6.64
CA ARG A 15 -15.15 -15.70 5.41
C ARG A 15 -15.94 -15.01 4.30
N ALA A 16 -17.06 -14.38 4.63
CA ALA A 16 -17.93 -13.73 3.65
C ALA A 16 -17.21 -12.54 3.01
N GLU A 17 -16.57 -11.71 3.81
CA GLU A 17 -15.76 -10.59 3.35
C GLU A 17 -14.59 -11.06 2.48
N CYS A 18 -13.84 -12.06 2.93
CA CYS A 18 -12.72 -12.62 2.17
C CYS A 18 -13.17 -13.20 0.81
N GLU A 19 -14.29 -13.89 0.75
CA GLU A 19 -14.84 -14.44 -0.51
C GLU A 19 -15.32 -13.33 -1.45
N ARG A 20 -15.89 -12.26 -0.92
CA ARG A 20 -16.32 -11.10 -1.71
C ARG A 20 -15.11 -10.41 -2.37
N ILE A 21 -14.03 -10.19 -1.62
CA ILE A 21 -12.77 -9.65 -2.15
C ILE A 21 -12.16 -10.64 -3.16
N ALA A 22 -12.13 -11.94 -2.83
CA ALA A 22 -11.62 -12.99 -3.73
C ALA A 22 -12.38 -13.04 -5.07
N GLY A 23 -13.70 -12.85 -5.06
CA GLY A 23 -14.51 -12.70 -6.27
C GLY A 23 -14.04 -11.54 -7.15
N THR A 24 -13.72 -10.41 -6.53
CA THR A 24 -13.14 -9.26 -7.24
C THR A 24 -11.76 -9.59 -7.81
N TYR A 25 -10.89 -10.24 -7.04
CA TYR A 25 -9.57 -10.67 -7.51
C TYR A 25 -9.65 -11.67 -8.68
N ARG A 26 -10.53 -12.65 -8.62
CA ARG A 26 -10.76 -13.61 -9.72
C ARG A 26 -11.18 -12.90 -11.02
N ARG A 27 -12.04 -11.89 -10.90
CA ARG A 27 -12.52 -11.10 -12.05
C ARG A 27 -11.42 -10.20 -12.61
N LEU A 28 -10.70 -9.48 -11.77
CA LEU A 28 -9.71 -8.50 -12.20
C LEU A 28 -8.35 -9.13 -12.53
N LYS A 29 -8.02 -10.27 -11.94
CA LYS A 29 -6.72 -10.95 -12.04
C LYS A 29 -5.55 -9.96 -11.88
N PRO A 30 -5.48 -9.23 -10.77
CA PRO A 30 -4.50 -8.15 -10.60
C PRO A 30 -3.08 -8.69 -10.70
N ARG A 31 -2.23 -7.99 -11.45
CA ARG A 31 -0.79 -8.26 -11.46
C ARG A 31 -0.15 -7.89 -10.13
N ALA A 32 -0.63 -6.83 -9.50
CA ALA A 32 -0.16 -6.35 -8.22
C ALA A 32 -1.31 -5.87 -7.33
N VAL A 33 -1.14 -6.02 -6.03
CA VAL A 33 -2.05 -5.49 -5.00
C VAL A 33 -1.22 -4.67 -4.03
N ILE A 34 -1.69 -3.46 -3.72
CA ILE A 34 -1.14 -2.61 -2.67
C ILE A 34 -2.11 -2.67 -1.50
N MET A 35 -1.62 -2.96 -0.31
CA MET A 35 -2.44 -3.09 0.89
C MET A 35 -1.77 -2.50 2.12
N HIS A 36 -2.49 -2.46 3.22
CA HIS A 36 -1.97 -2.01 4.51
C HIS A 36 -0.82 -2.88 5.00
N TRP A 37 0.08 -2.26 5.76
CA TRP A 37 1.13 -2.97 6.48
C TRP A 37 0.52 -3.81 7.62
N PRO A 38 0.97 -5.06 7.83
CA PRO A 38 0.35 -5.97 8.80
C PRO A 38 0.49 -5.55 10.26
N VAL A 39 1.46 -4.69 10.58
CA VAL A 39 1.70 -4.20 11.95
C VAL A 39 1.30 -2.73 12.03
N ASP A 40 0.07 -2.51 12.42
CA ASP A 40 -0.56 -1.19 12.51
C ASP A 40 -1.30 -1.04 13.83
N THR A 41 -1.49 0.20 14.28
CA THR A 41 -2.26 0.49 15.49
C THR A 41 -3.75 0.65 15.22
N HIS A 42 -4.16 0.75 13.94
CA HIS A 42 -5.56 0.82 13.57
C HIS A 42 -6.13 -0.57 13.27
N PRO A 43 -7.16 -1.04 13.99
CA PRO A 43 -7.72 -2.37 13.80
C PRO A 43 -8.15 -2.66 12.36
N ASP A 44 -8.82 -1.72 11.71
CA ASP A 44 -9.32 -1.91 10.33
C ASP A 44 -8.19 -2.06 9.31
N HIS A 45 -7.04 -1.42 9.53
CA HIS A 45 -5.88 -1.62 8.66
C HIS A 45 -5.37 -3.06 8.75
N VAL A 46 -5.29 -3.60 9.98
CA VAL A 46 -4.89 -4.99 10.22
C VAL A 46 -5.91 -5.96 9.62
N MET A 47 -7.21 -5.69 9.79
CA MET A 47 -8.27 -6.53 9.23
C MET A 47 -8.29 -6.46 7.69
N SER A 48 -8.10 -5.29 7.10
CA SER A 48 -8.02 -5.12 5.65
C SER A 48 -6.83 -5.89 5.06
N TYR A 49 -5.66 -5.87 5.73
CA TYR A 49 -4.54 -6.72 5.36
C TYR A 49 -4.91 -8.20 5.41
N ALA A 50 -5.46 -8.66 6.54
CA ALA A 50 -5.81 -10.06 6.73
C ALA A 50 -6.83 -10.55 5.69
N ALA A 51 -7.88 -9.76 5.42
CA ALA A 51 -8.89 -10.06 4.42
C ALA A 51 -8.29 -10.10 3.00
N GLY A 52 -7.47 -9.13 2.63
CA GLY A 52 -6.81 -9.07 1.33
C GLY A 52 -5.88 -10.27 1.07
N MET A 53 -5.08 -10.65 2.07
CA MET A 53 -4.19 -11.81 1.98
C MET A 53 -4.98 -13.13 1.87
N LYS A 54 -6.00 -13.29 2.70
CA LYS A 54 -6.88 -14.47 2.63
C LYS A 54 -7.60 -14.57 1.29
N ALA A 55 -8.05 -13.43 0.78
CA ALA A 55 -8.72 -13.35 -0.52
C ALA A 55 -7.79 -13.76 -1.68
N LEU A 56 -6.50 -13.43 -1.65
CA LEU A 56 -5.52 -13.90 -2.64
C LEU A 56 -5.41 -15.43 -2.64
N HIS A 57 -5.37 -16.05 -1.47
CA HIS A 57 -5.38 -17.52 -1.35
C HIS A 57 -6.67 -18.12 -1.91
N LEU A 58 -7.83 -17.60 -1.51
CA LEU A 58 -9.14 -18.07 -1.99
C LEU A 58 -9.32 -17.89 -3.50
N ALA A 59 -8.70 -16.86 -4.07
CA ALA A 59 -8.71 -16.61 -5.51
C ALA A 59 -7.73 -17.50 -6.29
N GLY A 60 -6.80 -18.19 -5.63
CA GLY A 60 -5.74 -18.95 -6.26
C GLY A 60 -4.64 -18.07 -6.87
N LEU A 61 -4.52 -16.81 -6.43
CA LEU A 61 -3.63 -15.83 -7.03
C LEU A 61 -2.41 -15.49 -6.15
N PHE A 62 -2.29 -16.10 -4.98
CA PHE A 62 -1.26 -15.77 -4.00
C PHE A 62 0.17 -15.81 -4.55
N TYR A 63 0.50 -16.80 -5.38
CA TYR A 63 1.84 -16.97 -5.95
C TYR A 63 2.05 -16.26 -7.28
N THR A 64 1.02 -15.64 -7.84
CA THR A 64 1.06 -15.00 -9.16
C THR A 64 0.86 -13.49 -9.12
N THR A 65 0.41 -12.97 -7.96
CA THR A 65 0.18 -11.54 -7.73
C THR A 65 1.28 -10.95 -6.87
N GLU A 66 1.85 -9.84 -7.27
CA GLU A 66 2.79 -9.08 -6.46
C GLU A 66 2.05 -8.40 -5.31
N VAL A 67 2.55 -8.53 -4.09
CA VAL A 67 1.95 -7.87 -2.92
C VAL A 67 2.89 -6.81 -2.39
N TYR A 68 2.42 -5.59 -2.38
CA TYR A 68 3.13 -4.43 -1.84
C TYR A 68 2.43 -3.90 -0.60
N PHE A 69 3.21 -3.55 0.40
CA PHE A 69 2.73 -2.86 1.59
C PHE A 69 3.13 -1.40 1.51
N HIS A 70 2.16 -0.53 1.71
CA HIS A 70 2.35 0.91 1.66
C HIS A 70 2.57 1.46 3.07
N LEU A 71 3.51 2.39 3.20
CA LEU A 71 3.67 3.17 4.41
C LEU A 71 2.50 4.16 4.53
N GLN A 72 1.53 3.83 5.37
CA GLN A 72 0.33 4.65 5.54
C GLN A 72 0.67 5.97 6.23
N HIS A 73 1.08 5.92 7.48
CA HIS A 73 1.58 7.05 8.26
C HIS A 73 2.15 6.58 9.62
N TYR A 74 2.16 7.43 10.64
CA TYR A 74 2.73 7.15 11.96
C TYR A 74 2.10 5.94 12.70
N GLN A 75 0.98 5.40 12.25
CA GLN A 75 0.34 4.21 12.85
C GLN A 75 1.06 2.91 12.52
N ASN A 76 1.77 2.84 11.39
CA ASN A 76 2.56 1.67 11.06
C ASN A 76 3.73 1.51 12.04
N ARG A 77 3.91 0.29 12.55
CA ARG A 77 5.03 -0.07 13.42
C ARG A 77 6.01 -0.96 12.68
N ASN A 78 7.30 -0.74 12.91
CA ASN A 78 8.36 -1.56 12.32
C ASN A 78 8.29 -1.68 10.80
N PHE A 79 7.75 -0.67 10.11
CA PHE A 79 7.72 -0.66 8.66
C PHE A 79 9.16 -0.60 8.11
N GLN A 80 9.49 -1.56 7.25
CA GLN A 80 10.80 -1.64 6.61
C GLN A 80 10.63 -1.38 5.12
N PRO A 81 10.87 -0.15 4.64
CA PRO A 81 10.80 0.15 3.22
C PRO A 81 11.92 -0.57 2.48
N ARG A 82 11.59 -1.19 1.36
CA ARG A 82 12.53 -1.86 0.46
C ARG A 82 12.48 -1.32 -0.96
N ILE A 83 11.43 -0.59 -1.27
CA ILE A 83 11.20 0.01 -2.60
C ILE A 83 10.81 1.45 -2.37
N TYR A 84 11.46 2.34 -3.11
CA TYR A 84 11.12 3.74 -3.14
C TYR A 84 10.69 4.13 -4.55
N VAL A 85 9.58 4.83 -4.63
CA VAL A 85 9.01 5.30 -5.89
C VAL A 85 9.18 6.81 -5.97
N ASP A 86 9.87 7.30 -6.98
CA ASP A 86 9.97 8.72 -7.24
C ASP A 86 8.61 9.28 -7.67
N ILE A 87 8.05 10.10 -6.81
CA ILE A 87 6.76 10.77 -7.05
C ILE A 87 6.90 12.28 -7.25
N THR A 88 8.12 12.78 -7.41
CA THR A 88 8.39 14.22 -7.56
C THR A 88 7.46 14.89 -8.57
N LYS A 89 7.26 14.25 -9.72
CA LYS A 89 6.42 14.79 -10.80
C LYS A 89 4.90 14.73 -10.56
N VAL A 90 4.46 13.91 -9.63
CA VAL A 90 3.03 13.69 -9.34
C VAL A 90 2.67 14.07 -7.90
N MET A 91 3.61 14.64 -7.17
CA MET A 91 3.46 14.99 -5.75
C MET A 91 2.28 15.95 -5.54
N ASP A 92 2.16 16.99 -6.35
CA ASP A 92 1.08 17.96 -6.22
C ASP A 92 -0.30 17.32 -6.46
N GLU A 93 -0.40 16.46 -7.47
CA GLU A 93 -1.64 15.74 -7.77
C GLU A 93 -1.99 14.75 -6.64
N ARG A 94 -1.01 14.03 -6.12
CA ARG A 94 -1.19 13.15 -4.97
C ARG A 94 -1.69 13.93 -3.76
N ASN A 95 -1.05 15.07 -3.45
CA ASN A 95 -1.44 15.92 -2.33
C ASN A 95 -2.86 16.48 -2.50
N ARG A 96 -3.21 16.91 -3.72
CA ARG A 96 -4.56 17.36 -4.04
C ARG A 96 -5.60 16.27 -3.76
N LEU A 97 -5.35 15.04 -4.18
CA LEU A 97 -6.24 13.91 -3.93
C LEU A 97 -6.38 13.60 -2.43
N ILE A 98 -5.28 13.61 -1.67
CA ILE A 98 -5.33 13.36 -0.22
C ILE A 98 -6.13 14.45 0.50
N ARG A 99 -5.99 15.72 0.11
CA ARG A 99 -6.75 16.84 0.71
C ARG A 99 -8.26 16.73 0.52
N MET A 100 -8.74 15.92 -0.44
CA MET A 100 -10.17 15.68 -0.61
C MET A 100 -10.79 14.83 0.50
N TYR A 101 -9.99 14.18 1.32
CA TYR A 101 -10.46 13.37 2.46
C TYR A 101 -10.62 14.24 3.71
N GLU A 102 -11.55 15.18 3.68
CA GLU A 102 -11.79 16.13 4.78
C GLU A 102 -12.11 15.40 6.10
N CYS A 103 -12.87 14.30 6.05
CA CYS A 103 -13.23 13.49 7.22
C CYS A 103 -12.03 12.83 7.91
N GLN A 104 -10.86 12.76 7.24
CA GLN A 104 -9.62 12.19 7.75
C GLN A 104 -8.53 13.25 7.94
N ASP A 105 -8.90 14.53 8.07
CA ASP A 105 -7.94 15.64 8.11
C ASP A 105 -6.93 15.58 6.94
N GLY A 106 -7.47 15.46 5.73
CA GLY A 106 -6.67 15.24 4.52
C GLY A 106 -5.60 16.30 4.28
N ALA A 107 -5.82 17.54 4.73
CA ALA A 107 -4.81 18.59 4.64
C ALA A 107 -3.56 18.24 5.44
N ARG A 108 -3.72 17.88 6.72
CA ARG A 108 -2.63 17.49 7.60
C ARG A 108 -1.95 16.20 7.13
N LEU A 109 -2.75 15.25 6.64
CA LEU A 109 -2.22 13.99 6.10
C LEU A 109 -1.36 14.22 4.86
N ALA A 110 -1.77 15.12 3.95
CA ALA A 110 -1.00 15.47 2.76
C ALA A 110 0.36 16.10 3.14
N ASP A 111 0.34 17.07 4.07
CA ASP A 111 1.55 17.74 4.56
C ASP A 111 2.51 16.75 5.23
N TYR A 112 1.99 15.85 6.07
CA TYR A 112 2.79 14.80 6.69
C TYR A 112 3.44 13.88 5.65
N LYS A 113 2.66 13.37 4.70
CA LYS A 113 3.17 12.47 3.65
C LYS A 113 4.20 13.16 2.76
N GLU A 114 4.04 14.44 2.47
CA GLU A 114 5.03 15.20 1.73
C GLU A 114 6.35 15.31 2.52
N GLN A 115 6.28 15.67 3.79
CA GLN A 115 7.47 15.76 4.64
C GLN A 115 8.23 14.43 4.72
N VAL A 116 7.52 13.32 4.94
CA VAL A 116 8.11 11.97 4.96
C VAL A 116 8.77 11.63 3.61
N GLY A 117 8.08 11.91 2.52
CA GLY A 117 8.59 11.67 1.17
C GLY A 117 9.87 12.48 0.86
N ARG A 118 9.92 13.73 1.29
CA ARG A 118 11.11 14.57 1.15
C ARG A 118 12.28 14.08 2.03
N VAL A 119 11.99 13.55 3.23
CA VAL A 119 13.02 12.93 4.07
C VAL A 119 13.60 11.70 3.37
N PHE A 120 12.77 10.83 2.81
CA PHE A 120 13.24 9.67 2.04
C PHE A 120 14.06 10.11 0.82
N GLY A 121 13.64 11.14 0.09
CA GLY A 121 14.41 11.71 -1.01
C GLY A 121 15.83 12.10 -0.61
N LYS A 122 15.98 12.74 0.54
CA LYS A 122 17.29 13.13 1.07
C LYS A 122 18.12 11.95 1.57
N MET A 123 17.49 10.98 2.24
CA MET A 123 18.19 9.83 2.84
C MET A 123 18.74 8.85 1.80
N THR A 124 18.06 8.69 0.67
CA THR A 124 18.46 7.73 -0.37
C THR A 124 19.61 8.20 -1.23
N GLY A 125 20.01 9.47 -1.12
CA GLY A 125 21.10 10.05 -1.94
C GLY A 125 20.76 10.19 -3.43
N TYR A 126 19.55 9.87 -3.85
CA TYR A 126 19.08 10.15 -5.20
C TYR A 126 18.71 11.64 -5.33
N SER A 127 18.93 12.19 -6.53
CA SER A 127 18.49 13.57 -6.84
C SER A 127 16.99 13.63 -7.09
N VAL A 128 16.20 13.22 -6.10
CA VAL A 128 14.74 13.21 -6.15
C VAL A 128 14.17 14.02 -4.99
N GLU A 129 13.11 14.73 -5.25
CA GLU A 129 12.53 15.63 -4.27
C GLU A 129 11.64 14.90 -3.27
N CYS A 130 10.86 13.91 -3.74
CA CYS A 130 9.91 13.20 -2.92
C CYS A 130 9.78 11.74 -3.34
N LEU A 131 9.83 10.84 -2.36
CA LEU A 131 9.67 9.40 -2.56
C LEU A 131 8.49 8.86 -1.76
N GLU A 132 7.80 7.88 -2.32
CA GLU A 132 6.92 6.99 -1.55
C GLU A 132 7.59 5.65 -1.29
N ALA A 133 7.38 5.13 -0.08
CA ALA A 133 8.02 3.92 0.39
C ALA A 133 7.05 2.74 0.41
N TYR A 134 7.53 1.61 -0.12
CA TYR A 134 6.81 0.34 -0.13
C TYR A 134 7.69 -0.77 0.41
N SER A 135 7.04 -1.81 0.95
CA SER A 135 7.69 -3.08 1.25
C SER A 135 7.07 -4.18 0.39
N LEU A 136 7.91 -4.95 -0.30
CA LEU A 136 7.47 -6.08 -1.11
C LEU A 136 7.38 -7.33 -0.24
N MET A 137 6.29 -8.06 -0.34
CA MET A 137 6.19 -9.38 0.25
C MET A 137 7.09 -10.36 -0.51
N THR A 138 8.04 -10.97 0.19
CA THR A 138 8.94 -11.96 -0.41
C THR A 138 8.19 -13.24 -0.77
N GLY A 139 8.54 -13.83 -1.93
CA GLY A 139 7.97 -15.10 -2.40
C GLY A 139 6.79 -14.95 -3.37
N THR A 140 6.28 -13.72 -3.59
CA THR A 140 5.20 -13.47 -4.54
C THR A 140 5.70 -12.98 -5.91
N CYS A 141 6.91 -12.44 -5.98
CA CYS A 141 7.56 -12.01 -7.21
C CYS A 141 8.78 -12.88 -7.51
N GLY A 142 8.81 -13.48 -8.68
CA GLY A 142 10.06 -13.96 -9.26
C GLY A 142 10.97 -12.79 -9.68
N PRO A 143 12.28 -13.03 -9.83
CA PRO A 143 13.21 -12.01 -10.34
C PRO A 143 12.69 -11.42 -11.67
N GLY A 144 12.64 -10.10 -11.79
CA GLY A 144 12.27 -9.40 -13.01
C GLY A 144 10.79 -9.23 -13.27
N ARG A 145 9.91 -9.47 -12.29
CA ARG A 145 8.45 -9.28 -12.43
C ARG A 145 7.85 -8.13 -11.63
N CYS A 146 8.63 -7.45 -10.79
CA CYS A 146 8.15 -6.34 -9.98
C CYS A 146 7.60 -5.20 -10.84
N ILE A 147 6.41 -4.67 -10.51
CA ILE A 147 5.83 -3.52 -11.22
C ILE A 147 6.72 -2.27 -11.12
N PHE A 148 7.55 -2.20 -10.08
CA PHE A 148 8.50 -1.11 -9.82
C PHE A 148 9.94 -1.43 -10.29
N ASP A 149 10.16 -2.43 -11.15
CA ASP A 149 11.51 -2.83 -11.61
C ASP A 149 12.32 -1.71 -12.28
N LYS A 150 11.65 -0.70 -12.80
CA LYS A 150 12.28 0.44 -13.47
C LYS A 150 12.60 1.61 -12.53
N LEU A 151 12.28 1.49 -11.26
CA LEU A 151 12.48 2.55 -10.28
C LEU A 151 13.73 2.27 -9.43
N PRO A 152 14.40 3.32 -8.91
CA PRO A 152 15.60 3.12 -8.13
C PRO A 152 15.28 2.23 -6.92
N ARG A 153 16.03 1.13 -6.81
CA ARG A 153 16.01 0.24 -5.65
C ARG A 153 17.15 0.62 -4.73
N THR A 154 16.86 0.84 -3.46
CA THR A 154 17.91 0.90 -2.46
C THR A 154 18.30 -0.54 -2.12
N SER A 155 19.52 -0.93 -2.45
CA SER A 155 20.17 -2.10 -1.85
C SER A 155 20.67 -1.69 -0.47
N TYR A 156 20.05 -2.19 0.58
CA TYR A 156 20.62 -2.24 1.91
C TYR A 156 21.19 -3.61 2.15
#